data_0ca53898901361a5baa968f905898947
#
_entry.id   0ca53898901361a5baa968f905898947
#
_cell.length_a   1.000
_cell.length_b   1.000
_cell.length_c   1.000
_cell.angle_alpha   90.00
_cell.angle_beta   90.00
_cell.angle_gamma   90.00
#
_symmetry.space_group_name_H-M   'P 1'
#
loop_
_entity.id
_entity.type
_entity.pdbx_description
1 polymer ?
#
loop_
_entity_poly.entity_id
_entity_poly.type
_entity_poly.pdbx_seq_one_letter_code
_entity_poly.pdbx_strand_id
1 'polypeptide(L)'
;MIATGDQFIADAEKKRQIVERFGAVACEMEGGAVGQVCTANKVPFAVVRTISDSADGGAVEDYPAFAKQSAERSARIVLRAVTMIW
;
A
#
# COMPACT_ATOMS: atom_id res chain seq x y z
N MET A 1 -7.08 8.82 2.23
CA MET A 1 -6.33 8.23 3.37
C MET A 1 -6.03 6.77 3.06
N ILE A 2 -4.83 6.32 3.38
CA ILE A 2 -4.44 4.91 3.29
C ILE A 2 -4.25 4.40 4.71
N ALA A 3 -4.95 3.31 5.06
CA ALA A 3 -4.77 2.67 6.37
C ALA A 3 -3.58 1.72 6.31
N THR A 4 -2.81 1.65 7.38
CA THR A 4 -1.64 0.79 7.47
C THR A 4 -1.67 0.01 8.79
N GLY A 5 -1.18 -1.22 8.77
CA GLY A 5 -1.13 -2.09 9.95
C GLY A 5 -0.39 -3.37 9.65
N ASP A 6 -0.25 -4.21 10.66
CA ASP A 6 0.52 -5.44 10.56
C ASP A 6 -0.32 -6.65 10.18
N GLN A 7 -1.55 -6.43 9.73
CA GLN A 7 -2.49 -7.49 9.43
C GLN A 7 -2.86 -7.50 7.95
N PHE A 8 -2.82 -8.68 7.34
CA PHE A 8 -3.29 -8.87 5.97
C PHE A 8 -4.81 -8.80 5.95
N ILE A 9 -5.36 -7.83 5.23
CA ILE A 9 -6.81 -7.62 5.16
C ILE A 9 -7.36 -8.27 3.89
N ALA A 10 -8.05 -9.40 4.06
CA ALA A 10 -8.73 -10.11 2.99
C ALA A 10 -10.18 -10.45 3.36
N ASP A 11 -10.69 -9.86 4.43
CA ASP A 11 -12.02 -10.10 4.99
C ASP A 11 -12.88 -8.86 4.76
N ALA A 12 -14.03 -9.04 4.09
CA ALA A 12 -14.94 -7.93 3.78
C ALA A 12 -15.42 -7.20 5.02
N GLU A 13 -15.62 -7.90 6.14
CA GLU A 13 -16.07 -7.29 7.39
C GLU A 13 -14.99 -6.37 7.98
N LYS A 14 -13.74 -6.82 7.99
CA LYS A 14 -12.63 -5.98 8.46
C LYS A 14 -12.44 -4.77 7.56
N LYS A 15 -12.54 -4.96 6.25
CA LYS A 15 -12.50 -3.88 5.27
C LYS A 15 -13.56 -2.83 5.57
N ARG A 16 -14.80 -3.26 5.81
CA ARG A 16 -15.92 -2.37 6.12
C ARG A 16 -15.65 -1.57 7.38
N GLN A 17 -15.14 -2.22 8.44
CA GLN A 17 -14.81 -1.55 9.69
C GLN A 17 -13.72 -0.50 9.50
N ILE A 18 -12.70 -0.78 8.72
CA ILE A 18 -11.62 0.16 8.42
C ILE A 18 -12.16 1.37 7.65
N VAL A 19 -12.98 1.14 6.64
CA VAL A 19 -13.59 2.21 5.86
C VAL A 19 -14.48 3.09 6.74
N GLU A 20 -15.34 2.49 7.55
CA GLU A 20 -16.25 3.24 8.41
C GLU A 20 -15.52 4.05 9.47
N ARG A 21 -14.46 3.49 10.05
CA ARG A 21 -13.74 4.14 11.13
C ARG A 21 -12.78 5.24 10.65
N PHE A 22 -12.10 5.02 9.54
CA PHE A 22 -11.02 5.91 9.09
C PHE A 22 -11.27 6.58 7.75
N GLY A 23 -12.31 6.19 7.01
CA GLY A 23 -12.54 6.70 5.66
C GLY A 23 -11.42 6.33 4.70
N ALA A 24 -10.76 5.20 4.92
CA ALA A 24 -9.62 4.81 4.11
C ALA A 24 -10.05 4.33 2.72
N VAL A 25 -9.25 4.67 1.71
CA VAL A 25 -9.47 4.21 0.34
C VAL A 25 -8.60 3.01 -0.01
N ALA A 26 -7.61 2.70 0.82
CA ALA A 26 -6.73 1.54 0.65
C ALA A 26 -6.15 1.15 2.00
N CYS A 27 -5.70 -0.10 2.12
CA CYS A 27 -4.96 -0.56 3.29
C CYS A 27 -3.75 -1.36 2.85
N GLU A 28 -2.70 -1.34 3.66
CA GLU A 28 -1.42 -1.98 3.36
C GLU A 28 -0.69 -2.28 4.66
N MET A 29 0.48 -2.93 4.59
CA MET A 29 1.10 -3.51 5.77
C MET A 29 2.47 -2.90 6.14
N GLU A 30 3.10 -2.11 5.28
CA GLU A 30 4.48 -1.67 5.49
C GLU A 30 4.65 -0.17 5.66
N GLY A 31 3.74 0.64 5.12
CA GLY A 31 3.88 2.10 5.10
C GLY A 31 3.98 2.74 6.46
N GLY A 32 3.25 2.20 7.45
CA GLY A 32 3.30 2.72 8.81
C GLY A 32 4.67 2.59 9.45
N ALA A 33 5.31 1.42 9.27
CA ALA A 33 6.65 1.19 9.79
C ALA A 33 7.69 2.09 9.11
N VAL A 34 7.61 2.22 7.78
CA VAL A 34 8.49 3.12 7.03
C VAL A 34 8.31 4.56 7.50
N GLY A 35 7.07 5.02 7.61
CA GLY A 35 6.77 6.37 8.05
C GLY A 35 7.26 6.66 9.46
N GLN A 36 7.10 5.68 10.36
CA GLN A 36 7.54 5.81 11.74
C GLN A 36 9.05 5.98 11.84
N VAL A 37 9.80 5.15 11.14
CA VAL A 37 11.28 5.22 11.14
C VAL A 37 11.75 6.54 10.50
N CYS A 38 11.20 6.90 9.35
CA CYS A 38 11.59 8.13 8.66
C CYS A 38 11.28 9.37 9.49
N THR A 39 10.11 9.41 10.13
CA THR A 39 9.73 10.54 10.99
C THR A 39 10.65 10.64 12.20
N ALA A 40 10.97 9.52 12.84
CA ALA A 40 11.87 9.50 13.99
C ALA A 40 13.26 10.00 13.64
N ASN A 41 13.71 9.78 12.41
CA ASN A 41 15.03 10.20 11.94
C ASN A 41 15.00 11.50 11.12
N LYS A 42 13.85 12.17 11.06
CA LYS A 42 13.65 13.42 10.33
C LYS A 42 14.01 13.30 8.85
N VAL A 43 13.65 12.18 8.24
CA VAL A 43 13.88 11.90 6.83
C VAL A 43 12.57 12.08 6.08
N PRO A 44 12.48 12.98 5.10
CA PRO A 44 11.30 13.07 4.23
C PRO A 44 11.09 11.77 3.48
N PHE A 45 9.85 11.38 3.28
CA PHE A 45 9.55 10.13 2.58
C PHE A 45 8.24 10.23 1.81
N ALA A 46 8.10 9.33 0.84
CA ALA A 46 6.86 9.11 0.13
C ALA A 46 6.70 7.61 -0.11
N VAL A 47 5.46 7.18 -0.27
CA VAL A 47 5.16 5.76 -0.51
C VAL A 47 4.37 5.66 -1.82
N VAL A 48 4.84 4.78 -2.70
CA VAL A 48 4.13 4.43 -3.93
C VAL A 48 3.62 3.00 -3.78
N ARG A 49 2.32 2.82 -3.94
CA ARG A 49 1.70 1.51 -3.78
C ARG A 49 0.81 1.20 -4.98
N THR A 50 0.77 -0.07 -5.34
CA THR A 50 -0.20 -0.59 -6.29
C THR A 50 -1.18 -1.45 -5.52
N ILE A 51 -2.47 -1.24 -5.75
CA ILE A 51 -3.52 -2.00 -5.07
C ILE A 51 -3.57 -3.40 -5.65
N SER A 52 -3.38 -4.42 -4.81
CA SER A 52 -3.30 -5.81 -5.23
C SER A 52 -4.63 -6.55 -5.20
N ASP A 53 -5.60 -6.05 -4.42
CA ASP A 53 -6.90 -6.70 -4.26
C ASP A 53 -7.91 -5.73 -3.65
N SER A 54 -9.16 -6.17 -3.54
CA SER A 54 -10.22 -5.34 -2.93
C SER A 54 -10.42 -5.64 -1.44
N ALA A 55 -9.60 -6.50 -0.85
CA ALA A 55 -9.66 -6.90 0.56
C ALA A 55 -11.01 -7.55 0.94
N ASP A 56 -11.61 -8.29 0.03
CA ASP A 56 -12.93 -8.90 0.22
C ASP A 56 -12.95 -10.42 0.04
N GLY A 57 -11.78 -11.06 0.13
CA GLY A 57 -11.66 -12.50 0.03
C GLY A 57 -11.06 -13.00 -1.28
N GLY A 58 -10.93 -12.15 -2.29
CA GLY A 58 -10.31 -12.50 -3.58
C GLY A 58 -8.81 -12.23 -3.64
N ALA A 59 -8.20 -11.90 -2.52
CA ALA A 59 -6.84 -11.37 -2.45
C ALA A 59 -5.74 -12.32 -2.89
N VAL A 60 -5.97 -13.64 -2.84
CA VAL A 60 -4.90 -14.64 -2.97
C VAL A 60 -4.83 -15.27 -4.37
N GLU A 61 -5.96 -15.39 -5.08
CA GLU A 61 -6.05 -16.20 -6.29
C GLU A 61 -5.12 -15.73 -7.41
N ASP A 62 -5.12 -14.43 -7.70
CA ASP A 62 -4.36 -13.86 -8.83
C ASP A 62 -3.11 -13.10 -8.41
N TYR A 63 -2.75 -13.18 -7.13
CA TYR A 63 -1.67 -12.37 -6.58
C TYR A 63 -0.32 -12.56 -7.28
N PRO A 64 0.14 -13.81 -7.57
CA PRO A 64 1.45 -13.98 -8.22
C PRO A 64 1.56 -13.30 -9.58
N ALA A 65 0.53 -13.41 -10.43
CA ALA A 65 0.52 -12.77 -11.74
C ALA A 65 0.42 -11.25 -11.61
N PHE A 66 -0.45 -10.78 -10.73
CA PHE A 66 -0.63 -9.36 -10.48
C PHE A 66 0.62 -8.70 -9.91
N ALA A 67 1.30 -9.40 -8.98
CA ALA A 67 2.49 -8.87 -8.33
C ALA A 67 3.59 -8.52 -9.32
N LYS A 68 3.81 -9.36 -10.35
CA LYS A 68 4.83 -9.12 -11.37
C LYS A 68 4.54 -7.84 -12.15
N GLN A 69 3.30 -7.67 -12.63
CA GLN A 69 2.90 -6.48 -13.38
C GLN A 69 2.95 -5.22 -12.51
N SER A 70 2.49 -5.34 -11.28
CA SER A 70 2.46 -4.23 -10.33
C SER A 70 3.86 -3.76 -9.97
N ALA A 71 4.79 -4.69 -9.76
CA ALA A 71 6.18 -4.36 -9.46
C ALA A 71 6.83 -3.58 -10.60
N GLU A 72 6.61 -4.01 -11.84
CA GLU A 72 7.13 -3.31 -13.02
C GLU A 72 6.55 -1.91 -13.17
N ARG A 73 5.24 -1.76 -12.93
CA ARG A 73 4.55 -0.48 -13.02
C ARG A 73 5.04 0.49 -11.93
N SER A 74 5.11 0.02 -10.69
CA SER A 74 5.58 0.84 -9.57
C SER A 74 7.01 1.27 -9.77
N ALA A 75 7.88 0.37 -10.23
CA ALA A 75 9.27 0.69 -10.50
C ALA A 75 9.40 1.79 -11.56
N ARG A 76 8.61 1.72 -12.64
CA ARG A 76 8.61 2.76 -13.67
C ARG A 76 8.18 4.12 -13.14
N ILE A 77 7.14 4.13 -12.32
CA ILE A 77 6.64 5.37 -11.72
C ILE A 77 7.70 5.99 -10.81
N VAL A 78 8.33 5.18 -9.96
CA VAL A 78 9.36 5.64 -9.03
C VAL A 78 10.57 6.17 -9.78
N LEU A 79 11.06 5.43 -10.79
CA LEU A 79 12.20 5.87 -11.59
C LEU A 79 11.93 7.20 -12.29
N ARG A 80 10.72 7.36 -12.83
CA ARG A 80 10.34 8.62 -13.47
C ARG A 80 10.25 9.76 -12.46
N ALA A 81 9.68 9.51 -11.29
CA ALA A 81 9.60 10.52 -10.23
C ALA A 81 11.00 10.97 -9.77
N VAL A 82 11.92 10.03 -9.61
CA VAL A 82 13.30 10.32 -9.21
C VAL A 82 13.98 11.18 -10.27
N THR A 83 13.82 10.87 -11.57
CA THR A 83 14.41 11.69 -12.63
C THR A 83 13.82 13.09 -12.72
N MET A 84 12.60 13.30 -12.25
CA MET A 84 11.98 14.63 -12.21
C MET A 84 12.44 15.46 -11.02
N ILE A 85 12.87 14.82 -9.94
CA ILE A 85 13.32 15.48 -8.72
C ILE A 85 14.83 15.75 -8.74
N TRP A 86 15.58 14.81 -9.26
CA TRP A 86 17.04 14.89 -9.39
C TRP A 86 17.47 15.40 -10.76
#